data_225695efb75d6b05e1c63261fcd5c626
#
_entry.id   225695efb75d6b05e1c63261fcd5c626
#
_cell.length_a   1.000
_cell.length_b   1.000
_cell.length_c   1.000
_cell.angle_alpha   90.00
_cell.angle_beta   90.00
_cell.angle_gamma   90.00
#
_symmetry.space_group_name_H-M   'P 1'
#
loop_
_entity.id
_entity.type
_entity.pdbx_description
1 polymer ?
#
loop_
_entity_poly.entity_id
_entity_poly.type
_entity_poly.pdbx_seq_one_letter_code
_entity_poly.pdbx_strand_id
1 'polypeptide(L)'
;MGTSYRQFIRQLNGSKTIPPFGPMPITVPGTVDAWFEMHGKFGKLSMADILAPTIAYAREGHPVAPVIGYYLDSNLKRFEQSLDMIGDFENARETYFKNGAPKAGEIFKNPDLGDTLGKIAAGGRDAFYKGDIN
;
A
#
# COMPACT_ATOMS: atom_id res chain seq x y z
N MET A 1 2.68 8.41 -19.24
CA MET A 1 2.62 7.59 -20.48
C MET A 1 2.88 6.15 -20.11
N GLY A 2 2.01 5.21 -20.51
CA GLY A 2 2.22 3.78 -20.24
C GLY A 2 3.32 3.19 -21.12
N THR A 3 4.04 2.21 -20.59
CA THR A 3 5.04 1.44 -21.32
C THR A 3 4.33 0.55 -22.35
N SER A 4 4.74 0.58 -23.62
CA SER A 4 4.18 -0.33 -24.63
C SER A 4 4.60 -1.76 -24.39
N TYR A 5 3.81 -2.73 -24.86
CA TYR A 5 4.14 -4.16 -24.76
C TYR A 5 5.56 -4.49 -25.27
N ARG A 6 5.95 -3.90 -26.41
CA ARG A 6 7.31 -4.12 -26.98
C ARG A 6 8.42 -3.56 -26.08
N GLN A 7 8.21 -2.41 -25.45
CA GLN A 7 9.15 -1.82 -24.49
C GLN A 7 9.25 -2.68 -23.24
N PHE A 8 8.11 -3.15 -22.74
CA PHE A 8 8.05 -4.03 -21.58
C PHE A 8 8.83 -5.34 -21.81
N ILE A 9 8.60 -6.02 -22.95
CA ILE A 9 9.35 -7.24 -23.30
C ILE A 9 10.86 -7.00 -23.42
N ARG A 10 11.27 -5.85 -23.96
CA ARG A 10 12.71 -5.50 -24.00
C ARG A 10 13.30 -5.33 -22.60
N GLN A 11 12.56 -4.74 -21.66
CA GLN A 11 13.00 -4.57 -20.27
C GLN A 11 13.15 -5.92 -19.54
N LEU A 12 12.40 -6.95 -19.92
CA LEU A 12 12.57 -8.30 -19.37
C LEU A 12 13.90 -8.95 -19.73
N ASN A 13 14.61 -8.40 -20.73
CA ASN A 13 15.95 -8.87 -21.15
C ASN A 13 16.04 -10.39 -21.34
N GLY A 14 15.04 -10.99 -22.00
CA GLY A 14 14.95 -12.42 -22.25
C GLY A 14 14.34 -13.26 -21.10
N SER A 15 14.04 -12.66 -19.96
CA SER A 15 13.28 -13.35 -18.90
C SER A 15 11.87 -13.67 -19.37
N LYS A 16 11.36 -14.85 -18.99
CA LYS A 16 9.97 -15.26 -19.22
C LYS A 16 9.03 -14.86 -18.08
N THR A 17 9.56 -14.30 -17.01
CA THR A 17 8.80 -13.92 -15.82
C THR A 17 9.07 -12.46 -15.46
N ILE A 18 8.05 -11.79 -14.95
CA ILE A 18 8.18 -10.45 -14.36
C ILE A 18 8.96 -10.58 -13.04
N PRO A 19 9.98 -9.74 -12.79
CA PRO A 19 10.69 -9.78 -11.51
C PRO A 19 9.72 -9.47 -10.38
N PRO A 20 9.87 -10.10 -9.19
CA PRO A 20 8.95 -9.89 -8.06
C PRO A 20 9.11 -8.52 -7.37
N PHE A 21 10.21 -7.82 -7.63
CA PHE A 21 10.54 -6.52 -7.05
C PHE A 21 10.84 -5.47 -8.12
N GLY A 22 10.83 -4.21 -7.70
CA GLY A 22 11.09 -3.06 -8.57
C GLY A 22 9.82 -2.54 -9.26
N PRO A 23 9.95 -1.66 -10.26
CA PRO A 23 8.82 -0.97 -10.88
C PRO A 23 8.00 -1.84 -11.85
N MET A 24 8.58 -2.93 -12.37
CA MET A 24 7.93 -3.72 -13.43
C MET A 24 6.63 -4.44 -12.99
N PRO A 25 6.49 -4.98 -11.77
CA PRO A 25 5.25 -5.60 -11.33
C PRO A 25 4.17 -4.61 -10.88
N ILE A 26 4.43 -3.31 -10.87
CA ILE A 26 3.46 -2.30 -10.45
C ILE A 26 2.34 -2.21 -11.50
N THR A 27 1.11 -2.37 -11.04
CA THR A 27 -0.11 -2.25 -11.85
C THR A 27 -0.83 -0.93 -11.57
N VAL A 28 -1.91 -0.67 -12.33
CA VAL A 28 -2.77 0.50 -12.09
C VAL A 28 -3.43 0.39 -10.71
N PRO A 29 -3.38 1.42 -9.86
CA PRO A 29 -3.95 1.40 -8.51
C PRO A 29 -5.49 1.51 -8.54
N GLY A 30 -6.18 0.43 -8.89
CA GLY A 30 -7.63 0.39 -9.06
C GLY A 30 -8.44 0.10 -7.79
N THR A 31 -7.82 -0.11 -6.64
CA THR A 31 -8.51 -0.56 -5.41
C THR A 31 -9.54 0.45 -4.91
N VAL A 32 -9.19 1.72 -4.85
CA VAL A 32 -10.13 2.77 -4.37
C VAL A 32 -11.31 2.91 -5.32
N ASP A 33 -11.09 2.85 -6.62
CA ASP A 33 -12.15 2.85 -7.63
C ASP A 33 -13.13 1.69 -7.41
N ALA A 34 -12.61 0.47 -7.21
CA ALA A 34 -13.40 -0.70 -6.94
C ALA A 34 -14.23 -0.57 -5.63
N TRP A 35 -13.70 0.07 -4.58
CA TRP A 35 -14.46 0.33 -3.36
C TRP A 35 -15.70 1.17 -3.64
N PHE A 36 -15.56 2.26 -4.38
CA PHE A 36 -16.68 3.15 -4.69
C PHE A 36 -17.67 2.51 -5.66
N GLU A 37 -17.20 1.74 -6.65
CA GLU A 37 -18.07 1.00 -7.56
C GLU A 37 -18.91 -0.06 -6.83
N MET A 38 -18.31 -0.85 -5.95
CA MET A 38 -19.04 -1.84 -5.12
C MET A 38 -19.98 -1.16 -4.14
N HIS A 39 -19.52 -0.12 -3.48
CA HIS A 39 -20.33 0.64 -2.52
C HIS A 39 -21.53 1.28 -3.19
N GLY A 40 -21.38 1.89 -4.36
CA GLY A 40 -22.49 2.47 -5.12
C GLY A 40 -23.59 1.46 -5.51
N LYS A 41 -23.22 0.19 -5.69
CA LYS A 41 -24.17 -0.87 -6.06
C LYS A 41 -24.81 -1.58 -4.86
N PHE A 42 -24.06 -1.75 -3.77
CA PHE A 42 -24.44 -2.63 -2.66
C PHE A 42 -24.36 -1.97 -1.29
N GLY A 43 -23.66 -0.83 -1.15
CA GLY A 43 -23.43 -0.14 0.12
C GLY A 43 -24.72 0.50 0.67
N LYS A 44 -24.84 0.49 2.00
CA LYS A 44 -25.95 1.15 2.73
C LYS A 44 -25.47 2.22 3.71
N LEU A 45 -24.29 2.00 4.31
CA LEU A 45 -23.65 2.97 5.19
C LEU A 45 -22.88 4.01 4.37
N SER A 46 -22.62 5.19 4.91
CA SER A 46 -21.72 6.13 4.25
C SER A 46 -20.30 5.58 4.16
N MET A 47 -19.52 5.99 3.14
CA MET A 47 -18.11 5.58 3.05
C MET A 47 -17.31 6.09 4.26
N ALA A 48 -17.69 7.22 4.83
CA ALA A 48 -17.10 7.75 6.04
C ALA A 48 -17.30 6.81 7.26
N ASP A 49 -18.52 6.28 7.43
CA ASP A 49 -18.82 5.33 8.51
C ASP A 49 -18.07 4.00 8.30
N ILE A 50 -17.94 3.55 7.05
CA ILE A 50 -17.21 2.32 6.71
C ILE A 50 -15.71 2.46 6.99
N LEU A 51 -15.11 3.60 6.67
CA LEU A 51 -13.67 3.83 6.84
C LEU A 51 -13.30 4.29 8.26
N ALA A 52 -14.24 4.79 9.06
CA ALA A 52 -13.97 5.32 10.40
C ALA A 52 -13.18 4.35 11.31
N PRO A 53 -13.52 3.06 11.43
CA PRO A 53 -12.74 2.12 12.25
C PRO A 53 -11.29 1.95 11.76
N THR A 54 -11.11 1.87 10.44
CA THR A 54 -9.78 1.72 9.84
C THR A 54 -8.92 2.96 10.05
N ILE A 55 -9.51 4.16 9.96
CA ILE A 55 -8.85 5.43 10.25
C ILE A 55 -8.44 5.49 11.72
N ALA A 56 -9.31 5.05 12.63
CA ALA A 56 -8.99 4.98 14.05
C ALA A 56 -7.82 4.03 14.31
N TYR A 57 -7.85 2.81 13.77
CA TYR A 57 -6.74 1.86 13.89
C TYR A 57 -5.42 2.39 13.31
N ALA A 58 -5.47 3.11 12.19
CA ALA A 58 -4.27 3.69 11.60
C ALA A 58 -3.65 4.77 12.50
N ARG A 59 -4.48 5.63 13.12
CA ARG A 59 -4.02 6.74 13.96
C ARG A 59 -3.70 6.32 15.40
N GLU A 60 -4.58 5.57 16.02
CA GLU A 60 -4.46 5.17 17.42
C GLU A 60 -3.57 3.95 17.60
N GLY A 61 -3.49 3.12 16.58
CA GLY A 61 -2.70 1.92 16.51
C GLY A 61 -3.51 0.64 16.83
N HIS A 62 -2.91 -0.47 16.46
CA HIS A 62 -3.45 -1.81 16.72
C HIS A 62 -2.31 -2.79 17.00
N PRO A 63 -2.55 -3.84 17.80
CA PRO A 63 -1.51 -4.84 18.07
C PRO A 63 -1.18 -5.63 16.80
N VAL A 64 0.10 -5.78 16.52
CA VAL A 64 0.59 -6.59 15.41
C VAL A 64 0.26 -8.07 15.66
N ALA A 65 -0.48 -8.69 14.74
CA ALA A 65 -0.75 -10.12 14.80
C ALA A 65 0.53 -10.95 14.60
N PRO A 66 0.68 -12.14 15.22
CA PRO A 66 1.89 -12.95 15.12
C PRO A 66 2.32 -13.25 13.68
N VAL A 67 1.39 -13.60 12.82
CA VAL A 67 1.67 -13.89 11.41
C VAL A 67 2.15 -12.64 10.65
N ILE A 68 1.62 -11.46 10.97
CA ILE A 68 2.03 -10.19 10.38
C ILE A 68 3.43 -9.82 10.82
N GLY A 69 3.75 -9.94 12.12
CA GLY A 69 5.10 -9.71 12.65
C GLY A 69 6.15 -10.60 11.97
N TYR A 70 5.84 -11.88 11.76
CA TYR A 70 6.70 -12.81 11.03
C TYR A 70 6.96 -12.33 9.57
N TYR A 71 5.91 -11.93 8.85
CA TYR A 71 6.07 -11.47 7.47
C TYR A 71 6.76 -10.11 7.37
N LEU A 72 6.56 -9.21 8.31
CA LEU A 72 7.28 -7.93 8.34
C LEU A 72 8.79 -8.14 8.53
N ASP A 73 9.20 -9.00 9.47
CA ASP A 73 10.62 -9.35 9.66
C ASP A 73 11.23 -10.01 8.40
N SER A 74 10.52 -10.98 7.82
CA SER A 74 10.97 -11.67 6.62
C SER A 74 11.08 -10.71 5.42
N ASN A 75 10.13 -9.79 5.26
CA ASN A 75 10.11 -8.83 4.16
C ASN A 75 11.17 -7.75 4.33
N LEU A 76 11.45 -7.28 5.54
CA LEU A 76 12.55 -6.34 5.79
C LEU A 76 13.86 -6.90 5.25
N LYS A 77 14.20 -8.15 5.62
CA LYS A 77 15.40 -8.85 5.15
C LYS A 77 15.43 -8.99 3.62
N ARG A 78 14.29 -9.31 3.01
CA ARG A 78 14.18 -9.44 1.54
C ARG A 78 14.36 -8.10 0.83
N PHE A 79 13.83 -7.01 1.35
CA PHE A 79 14.03 -5.68 0.79
C PHE A 79 15.49 -5.26 0.88
N GLU A 80 16.14 -5.47 2.01
CA GLU A 80 17.57 -5.19 2.20
C GLU A 80 18.46 -5.99 1.23
N GLN A 81 18.09 -7.22 0.92
CA GLN A 81 18.79 -8.06 -0.06
C GLN A 81 18.47 -7.73 -1.53
N SER A 82 17.48 -6.88 -1.79
CA SER A 82 16.98 -6.57 -3.13
C SER A 82 17.12 -5.09 -3.51
N LEU A 83 17.97 -4.34 -2.81
CA LEU A 83 18.15 -2.89 -3.02
C LEU A 83 18.56 -2.53 -4.44
N ASP A 84 19.37 -3.36 -5.10
CA ASP A 84 19.75 -3.20 -6.50
C ASP A 84 18.57 -3.28 -7.48
N MET A 85 17.50 -3.98 -7.12
CA MET A 85 16.27 -4.07 -7.92
C MET A 85 15.24 -2.99 -7.59
N ILE A 86 15.15 -2.58 -6.31
CA ILE A 86 14.13 -1.62 -5.84
C ILE A 86 14.64 -0.18 -5.79
N GLY A 87 15.94 0.03 -5.87
CA GLY A 87 16.61 1.31 -5.78
C GLY A 87 16.80 1.78 -4.34
N ASP A 88 15.71 2.16 -3.69
CA ASP A 88 15.68 2.44 -2.26
C ASP A 88 14.32 2.06 -1.66
N PHE A 89 14.21 2.01 -0.34
CA PHE A 89 12.95 1.85 0.36
C PHE A 89 12.87 2.70 1.65
N GLU A 90 13.50 3.86 1.65
CA GLU A 90 13.57 4.74 2.82
C GLU A 90 12.18 5.14 3.33
N ASN A 91 11.24 5.47 2.44
CA ASN A 91 9.86 5.77 2.82
C ASN A 91 9.17 4.56 3.48
N ALA A 92 9.38 3.35 2.96
CA ALA A 92 8.83 2.14 3.56
C ALA A 92 9.55 1.81 4.88
N ARG A 93 10.85 2.06 4.98
CA ARG A 93 11.63 1.91 6.21
C ARG A 93 11.11 2.85 7.29
N GLU A 94 10.94 4.13 6.99
CA GLU A 94 10.42 5.12 7.95
C GLU A 94 9.01 4.77 8.41
N THR A 95 8.15 4.30 7.50
CA THR A 95 6.75 3.97 7.80
C THR A 95 6.60 2.68 8.60
N TYR A 96 7.31 1.61 8.18
CA TYR A 96 7.04 0.25 8.68
C TYR A 96 8.16 -0.31 9.56
N PHE A 97 9.39 0.22 9.45
CA PHE A 97 10.60 -0.41 9.99
C PHE A 97 11.52 0.55 10.73
N LYS A 98 11.03 1.70 11.16
CA LYS A 98 11.82 2.76 11.84
C LYS A 98 12.65 2.22 13.01
N ASN A 99 12.10 1.29 13.78
CA ASN A 99 12.77 0.64 14.91
C ASN A 99 13.01 -0.87 14.64
N GLY A 100 13.18 -1.24 13.37
CA GLY A 100 13.18 -2.63 12.93
C GLY A 100 11.77 -3.16 12.67
N ALA A 101 11.64 -4.46 12.34
CA ALA A 101 10.35 -5.06 12.09
C ALA A 101 9.49 -5.12 13.38
N PRO A 102 8.26 -4.62 13.38
CA PRO A 102 7.37 -4.69 14.54
C PRO A 102 7.10 -6.13 14.95
N LYS A 103 7.17 -6.42 16.25
CA LYS A 103 6.93 -7.75 16.81
C LYS A 103 5.45 -7.99 17.10
N ALA A 104 5.08 -9.26 17.20
CA ALA A 104 3.73 -9.63 17.63
C ALA A 104 3.36 -8.97 18.97
N GLY A 105 2.20 -8.35 19.03
CA GLY A 105 1.68 -7.63 20.19
C GLY A 105 2.15 -6.18 20.32
N GLU A 106 3.17 -5.74 19.60
CA GLU A 106 3.55 -4.33 19.55
C GLU A 106 2.45 -3.49 18.89
N ILE A 107 2.26 -2.25 19.37
CA ILE A 107 1.28 -1.34 18.78
C ILE A 107 1.88 -0.67 17.54
N PHE A 108 1.34 -0.99 16.39
CA PHE A 108 1.69 -0.38 15.11
C PHE A 108 0.74 0.75 14.77
N LYS A 109 1.27 1.87 14.32
CA LYS A 109 0.53 3.06 13.85
C LYS A 109 1.00 3.49 12.47
N ASN A 110 0.07 3.99 11.69
CA ASN A 110 0.36 4.65 10.41
C ASN A 110 -0.58 5.86 10.25
N PRO A 111 -0.28 6.99 10.90
CA PRO A 111 -1.14 8.17 10.87
C PRO A 111 -1.31 8.73 9.45
N ASP A 112 -0.29 8.66 8.59
CA ASP A 112 -0.35 9.13 7.20
C ASP A 112 -1.38 8.33 6.38
N LEU A 113 -1.46 7.01 6.61
CA LEU A 113 -2.54 6.20 6.05
C LEU A 113 -3.91 6.64 6.59
N GLY A 114 -4.00 6.93 7.88
CA GLY A 114 -5.22 7.46 8.50
C GLY A 114 -5.67 8.77 7.87
N ASP A 115 -4.75 9.67 7.57
CA ASP A 115 -5.03 10.95 6.91
C ASP A 115 -5.44 10.77 5.45
N THR A 116 -4.77 9.88 4.72
CA THR A 116 -5.12 9.49 3.35
C THR A 116 -6.54 8.91 3.29
N LEU A 117 -6.87 7.96 4.17
CA LEU A 117 -8.22 7.39 4.25
C LEU A 117 -9.27 8.43 4.66
N GLY A 118 -8.92 9.37 5.54
CA GLY A 118 -9.78 10.51 5.91
C GLY A 118 -10.11 11.40 4.70
N LYS A 119 -9.13 11.72 3.88
CA LYS A 119 -9.34 12.47 2.62
C LYS A 119 -10.24 11.71 1.65
N ILE A 120 -10.04 10.40 1.50
CA ILE A 120 -10.89 9.53 0.66
C ILE A 120 -12.32 9.48 1.21
N ALA A 121 -12.49 9.34 2.53
CA ALA A 121 -13.80 9.31 3.17
C ALA A 121 -14.60 10.61 2.93
N ALA A 122 -13.93 11.76 2.99
CA ALA A 122 -14.55 13.07 2.81
C ALA A 122 -14.76 13.46 1.35
N GLY A 123 -13.76 13.21 0.48
CA GLY A 123 -13.72 13.69 -0.90
C GLY A 123 -14.05 12.63 -1.96
N GLY A 124 -14.32 11.41 -1.53
CA GLY A 124 -14.70 10.32 -2.42
C GLY A 124 -13.56 9.83 -3.33
N ARG A 125 -13.96 9.10 -4.38
CA ARG A 125 -13.05 8.54 -5.39
C ARG A 125 -12.10 9.60 -6.00
N ASP A 126 -12.62 10.77 -6.30
CA ASP A 126 -11.86 11.81 -6.98
C ASP A 126 -10.76 12.42 -6.10
N ALA A 127 -10.91 12.41 -4.79
CA ALA A 127 -9.85 12.82 -3.87
C ALA A 127 -8.58 11.98 -4.04
N PHE A 128 -8.73 10.68 -4.34
CA PHE A 128 -7.58 9.79 -4.57
C PHE A 128 -6.99 9.94 -5.97
N TYR A 129 -7.83 10.03 -7.02
CA TYR A 129 -7.35 9.97 -8.41
C TYR A 129 -7.12 11.34 -9.07
N LYS A 130 -7.66 12.43 -8.49
CA LYS A 130 -7.61 13.78 -9.09
C LYS A 130 -7.26 14.87 -8.06
N GLY A 131 -7.20 14.53 -6.77
CA GLY A 131 -6.91 15.45 -5.68
C GLY A 131 -5.45 15.42 -5.23
N ASP A 132 -5.21 15.96 -4.03
CA ASP A 132 -3.87 16.13 -3.44
C ASP A 132 -3.17 14.82 -3.02
N ILE A 133 -3.83 13.67 -3.19
CA ILE A 133 -3.24 12.35 -2.90
C ILE A 133 -2.48 11.82 -4.13
N ASN A 134 -2.81 12.32 -5.32
CA ASN A 134 -2.24 11.88 -6.59
C ASN A 134 -0.85 12.48 -6.83
#